data_b37001d6d83658945792f2534797e066
#
_entry.id   b37001d6d83658945792f2534797e066
#
_cell.length_a   1.000
_cell.length_b   1.000
_cell.length_c   1.000
_cell.angle_alpha   90.00
_cell.angle_beta   90.00
_cell.angle_gamma   90.00
#
_symmetry.space_group_name_H-M   'P 1'
#
loop_
_entity.id
_entity.type
_entity.pdbx_description
1 polymer ?
#
loop_
_entity_poly.entity_id
_entity_poly.type
_entity_poly.pdbx_seq_one_letter_code
_entity_poly.pdbx_strand_id
1 'polypeptide(L)'
;MDTNSCIIRGGTVVCADRVLPDCDVVVIDGRIAAIEPVGASDFDAQPDATMGVLPVVDARGAYVVPGLIDIHSDYVENVASPRPSVVMDLSTSLYKADRELVSHGVTTIFHSLSVYGAHVFDHKPIRDFGNVSALIDRVAALRAGEERDHLIRHRLHMRVELDSVDLYDDIESFLRSGKVDLVSFMDHTPGQGQYRDLLVFGDTLKGYRDVSDEDVRDIVRQQQESQ
;
A
#
# COMPACT_ATOMS: atom_id res chain seq x y z
N MET A 1 23.31 -0.28 -20.61
CA MET A 1 22.28 0.67 -21.08
C MET A 1 21.49 1.05 -19.85
N ASP A 2 21.41 2.32 -19.57
CA ASP A 2 20.65 2.78 -18.42
C ASP A 2 19.16 2.54 -18.70
N THR A 3 18.51 1.66 -17.96
CA THR A 3 17.15 1.18 -18.22
C THR A 3 16.07 2.18 -17.77
N ASN A 4 16.49 3.33 -17.22
CA ASN A 4 15.60 4.30 -16.60
C ASN A 4 15.30 5.53 -17.48
N SER A 5 15.66 5.48 -18.77
CA SER A 5 15.42 6.58 -19.69
C SER A 5 14.64 6.09 -20.91
N CYS A 6 13.61 6.83 -21.31
CA CYS A 6 12.76 6.51 -22.47
C CYS A 6 11.98 7.73 -22.96
N ILE A 7 11.38 7.61 -24.12
CA ILE A 7 10.39 8.57 -24.64
C ILE A 7 9.04 7.85 -24.72
N ILE A 8 8.01 8.39 -24.08
CA ILE A 8 6.61 7.95 -24.23
C ILE A 8 5.98 8.89 -25.24
N ARG A 9 5.67 8.36 -26.44
CA ARG A 9 5.39 9.19 -27.62
C ARG A 9 3.92 9.29 -27.97
N GLY A 10 3.46 10.52 -28.21
CA GLY A 10 2.19 10.84 -28.87
C GLY A 10 0.95 10.53 -28.04
N GLY A 11 1.07 10.51 -26.74
CA GLY A 11 -0.06 10.25 -25.84
C GLY A 11 -0.83 11.49 -25.44
N THR A 12 -2.02 11.30 -24.89
CA THR A 12 -2.75 12.36 -24.16
C THR A 12 -2.27 12.38 -22.72
N VAL A 13 -1.44 13.37 -22.37
CA VAL A 13 -0.80 13.46 -21.05
C VAL A 13 -1.73 14.14 -20.05
N VAL A 14 -2.01 13.47 -18.94
CA VAL A 14 -2.84 13.99 -17.85
C VAL A 14 -1.93 14.55 -16.75
N CYS A 15 -1.93 15.88 -16.61
CA CYS A 15 -1.26 16.59 -15.52
C CYS A 15 -2.24 16.88 -14.37
N ALA A 16 -1.74 17.43 -13.27
CA ALA A 16 -2.56 17.76 -12.11
C ALA A 16 -3.63 18.85 -12.41
N ASP A 17 -3.34 19.77 -13.35
CA ASP A 17 -4.14 20.97 -13.65
C ASP A 17 -4.66 21.01 -15.09
N ARG A 18 -4.17 20.15 -15.96
CA ARG A 18 -4.50 20.18 -17.39
C ARG A 18 -4.30 18.84 -18.08
N VAL A 19 -4.89 18.73 -19.27
CA VAL A 19 -4.70 17.58 -20.19
C VAL A 19 -4.05 18.09 -21.46
N LEU A 20 -2.96 17.46 -21.89
CA LEU A 20 -2.18 17.84 -23.05
C LEU A 20 -2.30 16.73 -24.12
N PRO A 21 -3.04 16.97 -25.21
CA PRO A 21 -3.14 16.00 -26.30
C PRO A 21 -1.86 16.00 -27.14
N ASP A 22 -1.58 14.85 -27.78
CA ASP A 22 -0.51 14.66 -28.73
C ASP A 22 0.87 15.16 -28.24
N CYS A 23 1.24 14.72 -27.02
CA CYS A 23 2.51 15.07 -26.40
C CYS A 23 3.44 13.86 -26.22
N ASP A 24 4.73 14.15 -26.27
CA ASP A 24 5.79 13.26 -25.87
C ASP A 24 6.17 13.52 -24.41
N VAL A 25 6.40 12.45 -23.63
CA VAL A 25 6.99 12.52 -22.28
C VAL A 25 8.39 11.96 -22.34
N VAL A 26 9.39 12.80 -22.10
CA VAL A 26 10.79 12.41 -22.07
C VAL A 26 11.18 12.08 -20.64
N VAL A 27 11.65 10.86 -20.44
CA VAL A 27 12.14 10.37 -19.14
C VAL A 27 13.64 10.17 -19.23
N ILE A 28 14.39 10.81 -18.34
CA ILE A 28 15.84 10.67 -18.19
C ILE A 28 16.14 10.28 -16.77
N ASP A 29 16.91 9.22 -16.57
CA ASP A 29 17.31 8.71 -15.25
C ASP A 29 16.12 8.52 -14.29
N GLY A 30 14.99 8.03 -14.82
CA GLY A 30 13.77 7.78 -14.05
C GLY A 30 13.00 9.03 -13.65
N ARG A 31 13.29 10.19 -14.24
CA ARG A 31 12.60 11.46 -14.01
C ARG A 31 12.02 12.03 -15.30
N ILE A 32 10.86 12.64 -15.21
CA ILE A 32 10.28 13.40 -16.32
C ILE A 32 11.15 14.63 -16.54
N ALA A 33 11.86 14.64 -17.67
CA ALA A 33 12.71 15.75 -18.09
C ALA A 33 11.92 16.79 -18.89
N ALA A 34 10.97 16.36 -19.75
CA ALA A 34 10.13 17.24 -20.55
C ALA A 34 8.77 16.61 -20.86
N ILE A 35 7.77 17.47 -21.10
CA ILE A 35 6.49 17.12 -21.72
C ILE A 35 6.29 18.14 -22.83
N GLU A 36 6.27 17.69 -24.10
CA GLU A 36 6.33 18.55 -25.27
C GLU A 36 5.37 18.07 -26.37
N PRO A 37 4.86 18.96 -27.21
CA PRO A 37 4.12 18.51 -28.40
C PRO A 37 4.94 17.56 -29.28
N VAL A 38 4.28 16.58 -29.88
CA VAL A 38 4.94 15.63 -30.81
C VAL A 38 5.74 16.39 -31.89
N GLY A 39 6.99 15.99 -32.07
CA GLY A 39 7.89 16.60 -33.06
C GLY A 39 8.53 17.93 -32.62
N ALA A 40 8.28 18.42 -31.41
CA ALA A 40 8.96 19.59 -30.86
C ALA A 40 10.27 19.25 -30.14
N SER A 41 10.50 17.95 -29.90
CA SER A 41 11.63 17.48 -29.12
C SER A 41 12.92 17.44 -29.93
N ASP A 42 13.96 18.12 -29.47
CA ASP A 42 15.32 18.02 -29.99
C ASP A 42 15.94 16.60 -29.78
N PHE A 43 15.30 15.77 -28.95
CA PHE A 43 15.73 14.38 -28.71
C PHE A 43 15.55 13.47 -29.93
N ASP A 44 14.70 13.86 -30.92
CA ASP A 44 14.60 13.19 -32.22
C ASP A 44 15.68 13.64 -33.18
N ALA A 45 16.21 14.84 -33.03
CA ALA A 45 17.12 15.47 -33.98
C ALA A 45 18.62 15.24 -33.70
N GLN A 46 18.98 15.04 -32.45
CA GLN A 46 20.37 14.74 -32.07
C GLN A 46 20.39 13.81 -30.88
N PRO A 47 20.57 12.48 -31.04
CA PRO A 47 21.01 11.66 -29.93
C PRO A 47 22.36 12.25 -29.50
N ASP A 48 22.42 12.82 -28.30
CA ASP A 48 23.69 13.15 -27.68
C ASP A 48 24.55 11.87 -27.76
N ALA A 49 25.74 11.99 -28.37
CA ALA A 49 26.61 10.84 -28.60
C ALA A 49 26.98 10.08 -27.32
N THR A 50 26.66 10.66 -26.16
CA THR A 50 26.85 10.07 -24.84
C THR A 50 25.61 9.31 -24.33
N MET A 51 24.38 9.61 -24.82
CA MET A 51 23.14 8.99 -24.29
C MET A 51 22.60 7.82 -25.14
N GLY A 52 23.07 7.69 -26.38
CA GLY A 52 22.54 6.66 -27.30
C GLY A 52 21.08 6.90 -27.74
N VAL A 53 20.50 5.93 -28.45
CA VAL A 53 19.08 6.00 -28.85
C VAL A 53 18.20 5.58 -27.68
N LEU A 54 17.33 6.49 -27.18
CA LEU A 54 16.39 6.19 -26.12
C LEU A 54 15.31 5.20 -26.59
N PRO A 55 14.90 4.23 -25.75
CA PRO A 55 13.74 3.40 -26.04
C PRO A 55 12.49 4.25 -26.19
N VAL A 56 11.65 3.91 -27.17
CA VAL A 56 10.38 4.62 -27.44
C VAL A 56 9.21 3.71 -27.10
N VAL A 57 8.29 4.24 -26.28
CA VAL A 57 6.99 3.62 -25.98
C VAL A 57 5.94 4.38 -26.78
N ASP A 58 5.26 3.71 -27.72
CA ASP A 58 4.19 4.32 -28.52
C ASP A 58 2.91 4.44 -27.65
N ALA A 59 2.48 5.67 -27.38
CA ALA A 59 1.28 5.99 -26.63
C ALA A 59 0.20 6.69 -27.47
N ARG A 60 0.31 6.66 -28.79
CA ARG A 60 -0.68 7.28 -29.68
C ARG A 60 -2.08 6.69 -29.46
N GLY A 61 -3.05 7.56 -29.24
CA GLY A 61 -4.43 7.18 -28.94
C GLY A 61 -4.65 6.68 -27.50
N ALA A 62 -3.63 6.71 -26.66
CA ALA A 62 -3.71 6.33 -25.24
C ALA A 62 -3.53 7.55 -24.33
N TYR A 63 -3.92 7.38 -23.07
CA TYR A 63 -3.62 8.34 -22.02
C TYR A 63 -2.30 7.98 -21.33
N VAL A 64 -1.49 9.01 -21.06
CA VAL A 64 -0.31 8.92 -20.21
C VAL A 64 -0.65 9.59 -18.88
N VAL A 65 -0.73 8.80 -17.84
CA VAL A 65 -1.15 9.26 -16.51
C VAL A 65 -0.08 8.94 -15.46
N PRO A 66 -0.02 9.68 -14.35
CA PRO A 66 0.78 9.26 -13.19
C PRO A 66 0.33 7.89 -12.69
N GLY A 67 1.27 7.07 -12.22
CA GLY A 67 0.93 5.82 -11.58
C GLY A 67 0.07 6.04 -10.33
N LEU A 68 -0.83 5.11 -10.05
CA LEU A 68 -1.72 5.19 -8.90
C LEU A 68 -0.94 5.02 -7.60
N ILE A 69 -1.32 5.80 -6.59
CA ILE A 69 -0.81 5.70 -5.22
C ILE A 69 -1.96 5.26 -4.33
N ASP A 70 -1.87 4.07 -3.78
CA ASP A 70 -2.83 3.57 -2.79
C ASP A 70 -2.25 3.75 -1.39
N ILE A 71 -2.85 4.63 -0.60
CA ILE A 71 -2.37 4.98 0.75
C ILE A 71 -2.95 4.09 1.86
N HIS A 72 -3.86 3.18 1.53
CA HIS A 72 -4.50 2.30 2.50
C HIS A 72 -4.98 1.01 1.84
N SER A 73 -4.25 -0.07 2.03
CA SER A 73 -4.61 -1.37 1.45
C SER A 73 -4.24 -2.54 2.35
N ASP A 74 -5.21 -3.37 2.65
CA ASP A 74 -5.02 -4.66 3.33
C ASP A 74 -4.67 -5.79 2.33
N TYR A 75 -4.34 -5.45 1.07
CA TYR A 75 -4.18 -6.43 0.00
C TYR A 75 -3.11 -7.48 0.31
N VAL A 76 -1.96 -7.06 0.86
CA VAL A 76 -0.88 -7.98 1.22
C VAL A 76 -1.29 -9.01 2.27
N GLU A 77 -2.17 -8.65 3.22
CA GLU A 77 -2.70 -9.59 4.21
C GLU A 77 -3.52 -10.71 3.53
N ASN A 78 -4.32 -10.36 2.52
CA ASN A 78 -5.12 -11.33 1.79
C ASN A 78 -4.25 -12.26 0.93
N VAL A 79 -3.14 -11.76 0.38
CA VAL A 79 -2.16 -12.57 -0.36
C VAL A 79 -1.40 -13.50 0.59
N ALA A 80 -0.98 -12.99 1.76
CA ALA A 80 -0.21 -13.73 2.74
C ALA A 80 -1.08 -14.73 3.53
N SER A 81 -2.36 -14.41 3.75
CA SER A 81 -3.29 -15.28 4.47
C SER A 81 -4.57 -15.52 3.64
N PRO A 82 -4.47 -16.32 2.56
CA PRO A 82 -5.58 -16.57 1.64
C PRO A 82 -6.68 -17.46 2.26
N ARG A 83 -6.43 -18.05 3.41
CA ARG A 83 -7.37 -18.86 4.20
C ARG A 83 -7.13 -18.64 5.68
N PRO A 84 -8.14 -18.80 6.55
CA PRO A 84 -8.08 -18.45 7.97
C PRO A 84 -6.93 -19.08 8.78
N SER A 85 -6.41 -20.24 8.35
CA SER A 85 -5.39 -20.99 9.11
C SER A 85 -4.03 -21.03 8.41
N VAL A 86 -3.80 -20.22 7.38
CA VAL A 86 -2.58 -20.29 6.57
C VAL A 86 -1.90 -18.92 6.50
N VAL A 87 -0.62 -18.92 6.82
CA VAL A 87 0.28 -17.80 6.50
C VAL A 87 1.31 -18.32 5.50
N MET A 88 1.34 -17.69 4.33
CA MET A 88 2.29 -17.95 3.26
C MET A 88 3.63 -17.29 3.58
N ASP A 89 4.68 -17.69 2.87
CA ASP A 89 5.94 -16.95 2.92
C ASP A 89 5.75 -15.48 2.56
N LEU A 90 6.22 -14.59 3.43
CA LEU A 90 5.96 -13.15 3.33
C LEU A 90 6.68 -12.50 2.13
N SER A 91 7.89 -12.94 1.80
CA SER A 91 8.62 -12.44 0.63
C SER A 91 7.90 -12.83 -0.66
N THR A 92 7.46 -14.07 -0.77
CA THR A 92 6.66 -14.56 -1.90
C THR A 92 5.34 -13.81 -2.01
N SER A 93 4.69 -13.50 -0.88
CA SER A 93 3.43 -12.76 -0.84
C SER A 93 3.61 -11.33 -1.31
N LEU A 94 4.66 -10.64 -0.85
CA LEU A 94 5.01 -9.29 -1.32
C LEU A 94 5.35 -9.28 -2.80
N TYR A 95 6.14 -10.25 -3.28
CA TYR A 95 6.48 -10.38 -4.69
C TYR A 95 5.23 -10.58 -5.57
N LYS A 96 4.29 -11.44 -5.15
CA LYS A 96 3.02 -11.65 -5.86
C LYS A 96 2.18 -10.37 -5.85
N ALA A 97 2.03 -9.73 -4.70
CA ALA A 97 1.29 -8.47 -4.57
C ALA A 97 1.86 -7.37 -5.48
N ASP A 98 3.18 -7.25 -5.55
CA ASP A 98 3.89 -6.30 -6.40
C ASP A 98 3.50 -6.45 -7.89
N ARG A 99 3.55 -7.69 -8.41
CA ARG A 99 3.22 -7.98 -9.82
C ARG A 99 1.75 -7.71 -10.14
N GLU A 100 0.87 -8.04 -9.24
CA GLU A 100 -0.56 -7.81 -9.43
C GLU A 100 -0.90 -6.33 -9.35
N LEU A 101 -0.38 -5.61 -8.37
CA LEU A 101 -0.62 -4.18 -8.19
C LEU A 101 -0.11 -3.36 -9.39
N VAL A 102 1.10 -3.64 -9.89
CA VAL A 102 1.62 -2.93 -11.07
C VAL A 102 0.77 -3.20 -12.31
N SER A 103 0.20 -4.40 -12.46
CA SER A 103 -0.67 -4.72 -13.60
C SER A 103 -1.99 -3.93 -13.59
N HIS A 104 -2.36 -3.37 -12.44
CA HIS A 104 -3.50 -2.47 -12.26
C HIS A 104 -3.11 -0.98 -12.24
N GLY A 105 -1.85 -0.66 -12.56
CA GLY A 105 -1.35 0.71 -12.61
C GLY A 105 -0.97 1.32 -11.26
N VAL A 106 -0.97 0.53 -10.17
CA VAL A 106 -0.47 0.98 -8.87
C VAL A 106 1.05 0.99 -8.90
N THR A 107 1.65 2.13 -8.61
CA THR A 107 3.11 2.32 -8.58
C THR A 107 3.65 2.60 -7.18
N THR A 108 2.77 2.89 -6.24
CA THR A 108 3.10 3.05 -4.82
C THR A 108 1.94 2.52 -3.98
N ILE A 109 2.26 1.65 -3.03
CA ILE A 109 1.31 1.06 -2.10
C ILE A 109 1.73 1.31 -0.66
N PHE A 110 0.77 1.69 0.20
CA PHE A 110 0.94 1.70 1.64
C PHE A 110 0.23 0.48 2.22
N HIS A 111 1.00 -0.53 2.61
CA HIS A 111 0.46 -1.73 3.25
C HIS A 111 -0.11 -1.36 4.62
N SER A 112 -1.41 -1.49 4.78
CA SER A 112 -2.12 -1.20 6.02
C SER A 112 -2.01 -2.40 6.94
N LEU A 113 -1.17 -2.31 7.97
CA LEU A 113 -0.96 -3.37 8.94
C LEU A 113 -1.55 -2.97 10.29
N SER A 114 -2.48 -3.76 10.78
CA SER A 114 -3.10 -3.53 12.08
C SER A 114 -2.21 -4.09 13.18
N VAL A 115 -1.84 -3.21 14.12
CA VAL A 115 -1.12 -3.56 15.34
C VAL A 115 -2.11 -3.46 16.49
N TYR A 116 -2.40 -4.61 17.08
CA TYR A 116 -3.39 -4.72 18.12
C TYR A 116 -3.11 -5.93 19.05
N GLY A 117 -3.54 -5.86 20.31
CA GLY A 117 -3.43 -6.92 21.31
C GLY A 117 -4.49 -8.02 21.14
N ALA A 118 -5.02 -8.55 22.21
CA ALA A 118 -6.06 -9.59 22.19
C ALA A 118 -7.41 -9.02 21.72
N HIS A 119 -8.03 -9.63 20.70
CA HIS A 119 -9.10 -8.96 19.96
C HIS A 119 -10.45 -9.57 19.90
N VAL A 120 -11.36 -8.61 19.71
CA VAL A 120 -12.79 -8.82 19.66
C VAL A 120 -13.25 -9.33 18.31
N PHE A 121 -12.73 -8.78 17.22
CA PHE A 121 -13.18 -9.16 15.89
C PHE A 121 -12.50 -10.44 15.38
N ASP A 122 -11.88 -10.43 14.24
CA ASP A 122 -11.35 -11.62 13.59
C ASP A 122 -9.89 -11.89 13.96
N HIS A 123 -9.59 -13.12 14.38
CA HIS A 123 -8.21 -13.55 14.56
C HIS A 123 -7.67 -14.09 13.23
N LYS A 124 -7.00 -13.24 12.48
CA LYS A 124 -6.24 -13.66 11.31
C LYS A 124 -4.79 -13.94 11.73
N PRO A 125 -4.23 -15.13 11.47
CA PRO A 125 -2.85 -15.44 11.83
C PRO A 125 -1.82 -14.44 11.29
N ILE A 126 -2.06 -13.85 10.13
CA ILE A 126 -1.19 -12.80 9.56
C ILE A 126 -1.10 -11.56 10.46
N ARG A 127 -2.10 -11.34 11.32
CA ARG A 127 -2.18 -10.22 12.26
C ARG A 127 -1.58 -10.53 13.63
N ASP A 128 -1.09 -11.75 13.85
CA ASP A 128 -0.28 -12.03 15.03
C ASP A 128 0.94 -11.13 15.05
N PHE A 129 1.28 -10.60 16.21
CA PHE A 129 2.34 -9.60 16.37
C PHE A 129 3.66 -10.02 15.70
N GLY A 130 4.05 -11.30 15.80
CA GLY A 130 5.24 -11.83 15.15
C GLY A 130 5.21 -11.73 13.63
N ASN A 131 4.06 -12.01 13.00
CA ASN A 131 3.88 -11.91 11.56
C ASN A 131 3.82 -10.45 11.09
N VAL A 132 3.15 -9.58 11.86
CA VAL A 132 3.11 -8.14 11.58
C VAL A 132 4.53 -7.55 11.66
N SER A 133 5.29 -7.86 12.71
CA SER A 133 6.67 -7.43 12.88
C SER A 133 7.56 -7.89 11.71
N ALA A 134 7.46 -9.16 11.33
CA ALA A 134 8.20 -9.70 10.20
C ALA A 134 7.82 -9.02 8.86
N LEU A 135 6.54 -8.69 8.67
CA LEU A 135 6.09 -7.99 7.47
C LEU A 135 6.59 -6.54 7.43
N ILE A 136 6.60 -5.84 8.58
CA ILE A 136 7.21 -4.51 8.73
C ILE A 136 8.68 -4.55 8.29
N ASP A 137 9.44 -5.53 8.77
CA ASP A 137 10.86 -5.68 8.44
C ASP A 137 11.07 -5.95 6.95
N ARG A 138 10.24 -6.79 6.34
CA ARG A 138 10.30 -7.07 4.90
C ARG A 138 10.00 -5.84 4.05
N VAL A 139 8.94 -5.10 4.38
CA VAL A 139 8.61 -3.85 3.67
C VAL A 139 9.73 -2.82 3.81
N ALA A 140 10.34 -2.72 4.99
CA ALA A 140 11.48 -1.84 5.21
C ALA A 140 12.71 -2.24 4.38
N ALA A 141 13.01 -3.54 4.26
CA ALA A 141 14.09 -4.07 3.42
C ALA A 141 13.87 -3.76 1.93
N LEU A 142 12.65 -3.92 1.42
CA LEU A 142 12.29 -3.52 0.06
C LEU A 142 12.54 -2.03 -0.19
N ARG A 143 12.16 -1.19 0.77
CA ARG A 143 12.37 0.26 0.68
C ARG A 143 13.86 0.63 0.70
N ALA A 144 14.68 -0.09 1.45
CA ALA A 144 16.12 0.10 1.48
C ALA A 144 16.84 -0.37 0.20
N GLY A 145 16.13 -1.06 -0.71
CA GLY A 145 16.69 -1.59 -1.94
C GLY A 145 17.51 -2.87 -1.74
N GLU A 146 17.32 -3.56 -0.63
CA GLU A 146 18.00 -4.82 -0.32
C GLU A 146 17.48 -5.96 -1.20
N GLU A 147 16.23 -5.86 -1.64
CA GLU A 147 15.60 -6.77 -2.60
C GLU A 147 15.32 -6.01 -3.91
N ARG A 148 15.86 -6.48 -5.03
CA ARG A 148 15.87 -5.72 -6.31
C ARG A 148 14.75 -6.04 -7.28
N ASP A 149 13.97 -7.08 -7.03
CA ASP A 149 13.00 -7.61 -8.01
C ASP A 149 11.59 -7.04 -7.86
N HIS A 150 11.44 -5.85 -7.24
CA HIS A 150 10.16 -5.17 -7.09
C HIS A 150 9.96 -4.05 -8.11
N LEU A 151 8.73 -3.95 -8.62
CA LEU A 151 8.34 -3.02 -9.68
C LEU A 151 7.70 -1.74 -9.15
N ILE A 152 7.14 -1.79 -7.92
CA ILE A 152 6.46 -0.67 -7.29
C ILE A 152 7.16 -0.25 -6.00
N ARG A 153 6.76 0.91 -5.47
CA ARG A 153 7.25 1.40 -4.17
C ARG A 153 6.37 0.86 -3.06
N HIS A 154 6.96 0.07 -2.18
CA HIS A 154 6.31 -0.43 -0.97
C HIS A 154 6.53 0.54 0.19
N ARG A 155 5.44 0.89 0.87
CA ARG A 155 5.38 1.76 2.04
C ARG A 155 4.61 1.08 3.15
N LEU A 156 4.80 1.50 4.38
CA LEU A 156 4.11 0.97 5.53
C LEU A 156 3.12 1.99 6.11
N HIS A 157 1.86 1.59 6.21
CA HIS A 157 0.83 2.28 6.97
C HIS A 157 0.52 1.45 8.22
N MET A 158 0.96 1.91 9.37
CA MET A 158 0.67 1.28 10.65
C MET A 158 -0.68 1.76 11.18
N ARG A 159 -1.56 0.82 11.49
CA ARG A 159 -2.88 1.07 12.08
C ARG A 159 -2.83 0.64 13.54
N VAL A 160 -3.01 1.59 14.45
CA VAL A 160 -2.89 1.37 15.89
C VAL A 160 -4.28 1.42 16.52
N GLU A 161 -4.66 0.34 17.21
CA GLU A 161 -5.85 0.35 18.06
C GLU A 161 -5.54 1.08 19.38
N LEU A 162 -6.43 1.99 19.77
CA LEU A 162 -6.22 2.83 20.95
C LEU A 162 -6.24 2.05 22.26
N ASP A 163 -6.89 0.90 22.30
CA ASP A 163 -6.98 0.02 23.47
C ASP A 163 -5.80 -0.95 23.62
N SER A 164 -4.90 -1.02 22.62
CA SER A 164 -3.74 -1.92 22.62
C SER A 164 -2.55 -1.34 23.41
N VAL A 165 -2.80 -0.93 24.65
CA VAL A 165 -1.80 -0.27 25.52
C VAL A 165 -0.60 -1.17 25.83
N ASP A 166 -0.77 -2.47 25.83
CA ASP A 166 0.26 -3.49 26.04
C ASP A 166 1.30 -3.53 24.92
N LEU A 167 0.98 -2.97 23.74
CA LEU A 167 1.86 -2.91 22.58
C LEU A 167 2.48 -1.53 22.33
N TYR A 168 2.26 -0.55 23.20
CA TYR A 168 2.73 0.82 22.95
C TYR A 168 4.25 0.93 22.88
N ASP A 169 4.99 0.17 23.67
CA ASP A 169 6.47 0.15 23.62
C ASP A 169 6.97 -0.40 22.27
N ASP A 170 6.33 -1.45 21.75
CA ASP A 170 6.64 -2.02 20.45
C ASP A 170 6.29 -1.05 19.30
N ILE A 171 5.12 -0.42 19.38
CA ILE A 171 4.66 0.60 18.43
C ILE A 171 5.65 1.76 18.40
N GLU A 172 6.05 2.28 19.57
CA GLU A 172 7.05 3.33 19.67
C GLU A 172 8.39 2.91 19.04
N SER A 173 8.82 1.68 19.28
CA SER A 173 10.02 1.11 18.69
C SER A 173 9.95 1.09 17.16
N PHE A 174 8.85 0.64 16.57
CA PHE A 174 8.66 0.68 15.12
C PHE A 174 8.70 2.10 14.56
N LEU A 175 8.05 3.06 15.23
CA LEU A 175 8.05 4.46 14.82
C LEU A 175 9.46 5.06 14.87
N ARG A 176 10.20 4.84 15.96
CA ARG A 176 11.56 5.34 16.12
C ARG A 176 12.55 4.69 15.14
N SER A 177 12.31 3.46 14.71
CA SER A 177 13.17 2.79 13.73
C SER A 177 13.09 3.39 12.33
N GLY A 178 12.13 4.28 12.06
CA GLY A 178 11.89 4.87 10.74
C GLY A 178 11.35 3.89 9.70
N LYS A 179 10.83 2.72 10.12
CA LYS A 179 10.24 1.70 9.22
C LYS A 179 8.82 2.04 8.79
N VAL A 180 8.14 2.94 9.50
CA VAL A 180 6.74 3.33 9.29
C VAL A 180 6.68 4.63 8.50
N ASP A 181 5.84 4.68 7.47
CA ASP A 181 5.66 5.86 6.60
C ASP A 181 4.38 6.64 6.93
N LEU A 182 3.35 5.95 7.43
CA LEU A 182 2.05 6.52 7.77
C LEU A 182 1.51 5.83 9.02
N VAL A 183 0.86 6.58 9.90
CA VAL A 183 0.17 6.05 11.09
C VAL A 183 -1.27 6.51 11.08
N SER A 184 -2.18 5.61 11.44
CA SER A 184 -3.55 5.96 11.79
C SER A 184 -3.93 5.31 13.12
N PHE A 185 -4.76 6.02 13.88
CA PHE A 185 -5.34 5.51 15.11
C PHE A 185 -6.77 5.06 14.84
N MET A 186 -7.11 3.90 15.40
CA MET A 186 -8.43 3.30 15.28
C MET A 186 -9.06 3.18 16.67
N ASP A 187 -10.36 3.42 16.70
CA ASP A 187 -11.19 3.18 17.88
C ASP A 187 -12.38 2.31 17.47
N HIS A 188 -12.25 1.03 17.76
CA HIS A 188 -13.31 0.05 17.54
C HIS A 188 -14.09 -0.30 18.82
N THR A 189 -13.99 0.53 19.82
CA THR A 189 -14.67 0.35 21.10
C THR A 189 -16.19 0.43 20.93
N PRO A 190 -16.96 -0.54 21.49
CA PRO A 190 -18.42 -0.47 21.46
C PRO A 190 -18.96 0.76 22.16
N GLY A 191 -19.86 1.47 21.50
CA GLY A 191 -20.51 2.67 22.04
C GLY A 191 -19.81 3.99 21.69
N GLN A 192 -18.65 3.93 21.01
CA GLN A 192 -17.95 5.15 20.55
C GLN A 192 -17.33 4.96 19.16
N GLY A 193 -16.71 6.00 18.61
CA GLY A 193 -16.03 5.95 17.34
C GLY A 193 -16.91 5.42 16.20
N GLN A 194 -16.37 4.47 15.44
CA GLN A 194 -17.05 3.77 14.36
C GLN A 194 -18.24 2.94 14.84
N TYR A 195 -18.20 2.42 16.08
CA TYR A 195 -19.21 1.54 16.67
C TYR A 195 -20.05 2.24 17.74
N ARG A 196 -20.35 3.53 17.52
CA ARG A 196 -21.24 4.31 18.38
C ARG A 196 -22.62 3.67 18.51
N ASP A 197 -23.10 3.04 17.43
CA ASP A 197 -24.31 2.21 17.44
C ASP A 197 -23.94 0.76 17.76
N LEU A 198 -24.39 0.29 18.92
CA LEU A 198 -24.14 -1.08 19.38
C LEU A 198 -24.80 -2.15 18.51
N LEU A 199 -25.87 -1.82 17.76
CA LEU A 199 -26.46 -2.76 16.80
C LEU A 199 -25.49 -3.00 15.63
N VAL A 200 -24.90 -1.93 15.10
CA VAL A 200 -23.88 -2.03 14.04
C VAL A 200 -22.67 -2.82 14.53
N PHE A 201 -22.23 -2.59 15.76
CA PHE A 201 -21.16 -3.38 16.39
C PHE A 201 -21.51 -4.87 16.43
N GLY A 202 -22.69 -5.20 16.95
CA GLY A 202 -23.16 -6.58 17.08
C GLY A 202 -23.31 -7.29 15.73
N ASP A 203 -23.87 -6.62 14.73
CA ASP A 203 -24.00 -7.17 13.37
C ASP A 203 -22.63 -7.38 12.72
N THR A 204 -21.69 -6.44 12.92
CA THR A 204 -20.31 -6.59 12.43
C THR A 204 -19.64 -7.77 13.10
N LEU A 205 -19.72 -7.90 14.41
CA LEU A 205 -19.10 -8.99 15.17
C LEU A 205 -19.62 -10.36 14.72
N LYS A 206 -20.94 -10.49 14.49
CA LYS A 206 -21.54 -11.69 13.92
C LYS A 206 -21.11 -12.00 12.48
N GLY A 207 -20.76 -10.98 11.72
CA GLY A 207 -20.17 -11.15 10.39
C GLY A 207 -18.78 -11.76 10.41
N TYR A 208 -18.02 -11.55 11.48
CA TYR A 208 -16.67 -12.09 11.66
C TYR A 208 -16.60 -13.37 12.49
N ARG A 209 -17.54 -13.58 13.42
CA ARG A 209 -17.56 -14.70 14.36
C ARG A 209 -18.94 -15.31 14.45
N ASP A 210 -18.99 -16.61 14.67
CA ASP A 210 -20.23 -17.30 15.02
C ASP A 210 -20.51 -17.05 16.52
N VAL A 211 -21.22 -15.97 16.81
CA VAL A 211 -21.58 -15.53 18.16
C VAL A 211 -23.06 -15.22 18.27
N SER A 212 -23.66 -15.55 19.42
CA SER A 212 -25.05 -15.27 19.73
C SER A 212 -25.25 -13.81 20.18
N ASP A 213 -26.50 -13.36 20.27
CA ASP A 213 -26.86 -12.05 20.83
C ASP A 213 -26.43 -11.91 22.30
N GLU A 214 -26.36 -13.01 23.05
CA GLU A 214 -25.93 -13.03 24.42
C GLU A 214 -24.41 -12.82 24.51
N ASP A 215 -23.64 -13.52 23.67
CA ASP A 215 -22.18 -13.34 23.58
C ASP A 215 -21.83 -11.91 23.20
N VAL A 216 -22.54 -11.30 22.24
CA VAL A 216 -22.34 -9.89 21.86
C VAL A 216 -22.53 -8.97 23.04
N ARG A 217 -23.60 -9.15 23.84
CA ARG A 217 -23.85 -8.33 25.02
C ARG A 217 -22.78 -8.48 26.08
N ASP A 218 -22.29 -9.70 26.30
CA ASP A 218 -21.23 -9.97 27.27
C ASP A 218 -19.90 -9.37 26.83
N ILE A 219 -19.56 -9.47 25.55
CA ILE A 219 -18.37 -8.83 24.97
C ILE A 219 -18.44 -7.31 25.12
N VAL A 220 -19.58 -6.68 24.79
CA VAL A 220 -19.77 -5.24 24.97
C VAL A 220 -19.58 -4.84 26.43
N ARG A 221 -20.16 -5.59 27.37
CA ARG A 221 -20.01 -5.32 28.80
C ARG A 221 -18.57 -5.40 29.26
N GLN A 222 -17.86 -6.48 28.90
CA GLN A 222 -16.45 -6.69 29.26
C GLN A 222 -15.55 -5.57 28.74
N GLN A 223 -15.78 -5.13 27.51
CA GLN A 223 -14.99 -4.03 26.92
C GLN A 223 -15.28 -2.68 27.57
N GLN A 224 -16.52 -2.41 27.97
CA GLN A 224 -16.88 -1.18 28.68
C GLN A 224 -16.37 -1.16 30.13
N GLU A 225 -16.20 -2.33 30.75
CA GLU A 225 -15.66 -2.45 32.14
C GLU A 225 -14.11 -2.37 32.15
N SER A 226 -13.44 -2.61 31.03
CA SER A 226 -11.97 -2.57 30.93
C SER A 226 -11.40 -1.19 30.59
N GLN A 227 -12.26 -0.20 30.40
CA GLN A 227 -11.92 1.21 30.15
C GLN A 227 -11.83 2.02 31.43
#